data_3eb129a832ea0035510a42b5a5fcf967
#
_entry.id   3eb129a832ea0035510a42b5a5fcf967
#
_cell.length_a   1.000
_cell.length_b   1.000
_cell.length_c   1.000
_cell.angle_alpha   90.00
_cell.angle_beta   90.00
_cell.angle_gamma   90.00
#
_symmetry.space_group_name_H-M   'P 1'
#
loop_
_entity.id
_entity.type
_entity.pdbx_description
1 polymer ?
#
loop_
_entity_poly.entity_id
_entity_poly.type
_entity_poly.pdbx_seq_one_letter_code
_entity_poly.pdbx_strand_id
1 'polypeptide(L)'
;MQGKYLYMPWILCGLVAVVLLVLQGILLGKSYEILFKHFTHDMILLYISSLVTFMLFIMGAFILVYSFNHQRKINQIKMDFYTKVSSTLHTISQSAANANNPKQVFSELRKGENRIQAMLFIEKEQEGLYVRNVSEFNIIEALQELKNTCINESTMPLTIRITDRMDSPLIKADKEHLIRAIYIIVDQLVALSLGNTYIQLITEKKNQVFSLTVEGDGVLNIKQDSRANHRVKADSQESEKENEGQEEEIDYVNLVVKAQNGWIESGNHFGQGNEISIYLPQTS
;
A
#
# COMPACT_ATOMS: atom_id res chain seq x y z
N MET A 1 -4.01 -12.84 -16.17
CA MET A 1 -3.96 -14.29 -16.52
C MET A 1 -2.66 -15.02 -16.08
N GLN A 2 -1.79 -14.42 -15.25
CA GLN A 2 -0.48 -15.00 -14.86
C GLN A 2 -0.50 -15.92 -13.62
N GLY A 3 -1.61 -16.01 -12.88
CA GLY A 3 -1.66 -16.79 -11.63
C GLY A 3 -1.82 -18.31 -11.77
N LYS A 4 -2.24 -18.83 -12.93
CA LYS A 4 -2.51 -20.26 -13.11
C LYS A 4 -1.27 -21.15 -13.31
N TYR A 5 -0.14 -20.58 -13.72
CA TYR A 5 1.08 -21.35 -14.02
C TYR A 5 2.01 -21.53 -12.79
N LEU A 6 1.76 -20.81 -11.69
CA LEU A 6 2.60 -20.90 -10.50
C LEU A 6 2.38 -22.21 -9.72
N TYR A 7 1.22 -22.85 -9.87
CA TYR A 7 0.88 -24.12 -9.17
C TYR A 7 1.26 -25.38 -9.96
N MET A 8 1.55 -25.26 -11.26
CA MET A 8 1.84 -26.39 -12.13
C MET A 8 3.08 -27.21 -11.70
N PRO A 9 4.22 -26.62 -11.35
CA PRO A 9 5.37 -27.39 -10.88
C PRO A 9 5.11 -28.11 -9.55
N TRP A 10 4.24 -27.58 -8.69
CA TRP A 10 3.88 -28.16 -7.41
C TRP A 10 2.99 -29.40 -7.55
N ILE A 11 2.03 -29.34 -8.45
CA ILE A 11 1.16 -30.48 -8.80
C ILE A 11 2.02 -31.57 -9.42
N LEU A 12 2.98 -31.21 -10.27
CA LEU A 12 3.88 -32.18 -10.91
C LEU A 12 4.82 -32.84 -9.91
N CYS A 13 5.44 -32.09 -8.97
CA CYS A 13 6.26 -32.66 -7.89
C CYS A 13 5.45 -33.53 -6.95
N GLY A 14 4.23 -33.15 -6.61
CA GLY A 14 3.32 -33.97 -5.79
C GLY A 14 2.95 -35.28 -6.49
N LEU A 15 2.65 -35.21 -7.81
CA LEU A 15 2.31 -36.39 -8.62
C LEU A 15 3.50 -37.36 -8.75
N VAL A 16 4.71 -36.84 -8.96
CA VAL A 16 5.94 -37.63 -9.02
C VAL A 16 6.23 -38.29 -7.68
N ALA A 17 6.04 -37.57 -6.56
CA ALA A 17 6.21 -38.14 -5.22
C ALA A 17 5.20 -39.29 -4.94
N VAL A 18 3.94 -39.09 -5.34
CA VAL A 18 2.89 -40.14 -5.20
C VAL A 18 3.21 -41.35 -6.08
N VAL A 19 3.63 -41.16 -7.32
CA VAL A 19 4.02 -42.24 -8.25
C VAL A 19 5.24 -42.99 -7.72
N LEU A 20 6.23 -42.31 -7.15
CA LEU A 20 7.39 -42.97 -6.53
C LEU A 20 6.99 -43.77 -5.29
N LEU A 21 6.08 -43.27 -4.46
CA LEU A 21 5.54 -43.99 -3.29
C LEU A 21 4.75 -45.27 -3.71
N VAL A 22 3.96 -45.16 -4.77
CA VAL A 22 3.20 -46.31 -5.31
C VAL A 22 4.15 -47.33 -5.91
N LEU A 23 5.14 -46.92 -6.70
CA LEU A 23 6.18 -47.81 -7.27
C LEU A 23 7.00 -48.49 -6.17
N GLN A 24 7.35 -47.74 -5.11
CA GLN A 24 8.05 -48.28 -3.95
C GLN A 24 7.17 -49.31 -3.19
N GLY A 25 5.86 -49.01 -3.06
CA GLY A 25 4.89 -49.95 -2.47
C GLY A 25 4.74 -51.24 -3.27
N ILE A 26 4.72 -51.15 -4.62
CA ILE A 26 4.63 -52.34 -5.51
C ILE A 26 5.93 -53.17 -5.47
N LEU A 27 7.08 -52.53 -5.46
CA LEU A 27 8.39 -53.17 -5.34
C LEU A 27 8.54 -53.87 -3.99
N LEU A 28 8.06 -53.23 -2.90
CA LEU A 28 8.00 -53.81 -1.57
C LEU A 28 7.06 -55.00 -1.52
N GLY A 29 5.86 -54.92 -2.09
CA GLY A 29 4.89 -56.04 -2.10
C GLY A 29 5.44 -57.26 -2.79
N LYS A 30 6.15 -57.07 -3.97
CA LYS A 30 6.81 -58.19 -4.66
C LYS A 30 8.04 -58.75 -3.91
N SER A 31 8.81 -57.90 -3.27
CA SER A 31 9.96 -58.33 -2.45
C SER A 31 9.54 -58.98 -1.16
N TYR A 32 8.39 -58.63 -0.62
CA TYR A 32 7.82 -59.17 0.62
C TYR A 32 7.47 -60.65 0.49
N GLU A 33 6.93 -61.08 -0.66
CA GLU A 33 6.63 -62.50 -0.93
C GLU A 33 7.88 -63.40 -1.01
N ILE A 34 8.99 -62.84 -1.51
CA ILE A 34 10.25 -63.60 -1.71
C ILE A 34 11.15 -63.60 -0.46
N LEU A 35 11.11 -62.54 0.35
CA LEU A 35 12.06 -62.28 1.44
C LEU A 35 11.51 -62.53 2.85
N PHE A 36 10.21 -62.80 3.02
CA PHE A 36 9.60 -62.95 4.34
C PHE A 36 10.17 -64.11 5.18
N LYS A 37 10.88 -65.03 4.55
CA LYS A 37 11.52 -66.16 5.26
C LYS A 37 12.84 -65.83 5.97
N HIS A 38 13.48 -64.69 5.71
CA HIS A 38 14.82 -64.33 6.24
C HIS A 38 15.04 -62.88 6.65
N PHE A 39 13.97 -62.05 6.81
CA PHE A 39 14.13 -60.66 7.25
C PHE A 39 14.37 -60.64 8.77
N THR A 40 15.59 -60.32 9.17
CA THR A 40 15.91 -59.95 10.55
C THR A 40 15.37 -58.59 10.91
N HIS A 41 15.03 -58.35 12.17
CA HIS A 41 14.50 -57.08 12.71
C HIS A 41 15.33 -55.87 12.30
N ASP A 42 16.64 -56.03 12.13
CA ASP A 42 17.60 -55.01 11.76
C ASP A 42 17.38 -54.43 10.32
N MET A 43 16.93 -55.28 9.39
CA MET A 43 16.65 -54.85 8.02
C MET A 43 15.38 -53.96 7.94
N ILE A 44 14.38 -54.21 8.76
CA ILE A 44 13.17 -53.41 8.86
C ILE A 44 13.51 -52.04 9.44
N LEU A 45 14.32 -51.96 10.48
CA LEU A 45 14.81 -50.73 11.09
C LEU A 45 15.61 -49.89 10.10
N LEU A 46 16.49 -50.52 9.31
CA LEU A 46 17.30 -49.85 8.30
C LEU A 46 16.44 -49.23 7.18
N TYR A 47 15.40 -49.98 6.77
CA TYR A 47 14.44 -49.46 5.77
C TYR A 47 13.62 -48.29 6.28
N ILE A 48 13.09 -48.36 7.52
CA ILE A 48 12.34 -47.26 8.14
C ILE A 48 13.23 -46.05 8.29
N SER A 49 14.48 -46.20 8.74
CA SER A 49 15.47 -45.15 8.85
C SER A 49 15.74 -44.45 7.50
N SER A 50 15.91 -45.22 6.42
CA SER A 50 16.09 -44.71 5.08
C SER A 50 14.89 -43.92 4.60
N LEU A 51 13.66 -44.39 4.87
CA LEU A 51 12.42 -43.71 4.49
C LEU A 51 12.24 -42.37 5.23
N VAL A 52 12.55 -42.34 6.53
CA VAL A 52 12.53 -41.11 7.35
C VAL A 52 13.55 -40.12 6.84
N THR A 53 14.77 -40.55 6.54
CA THR A 53 15.83 -39.69 6.01
C THR A 53 15.44 -39.09 4.66
N PHE A 54 14.81 -39.87 3.78
CA PHE A 54 14.33 -39.39 2.48
C PHE A 54 13.20 -38.35 2.63
N MET A 55 12.25 -38.57 3.56
CA MET A 55 11.20 -37.61 3.87
C MET A 55 11.76 -36.28 4.42
N LEU A 56 12.76 -36.36 5.31
CA LEU A 56 13.44 -35.16 5.83
C LEU A 56 14.17 -34.38 4.71
N PHE A 57 14.78 -35.11 3.77
CA PHE A 57 15.44 -34.51 2.62
C PHE A 57 14.43 -33.77 1.71
N ILE A 58 13.27 -34.38 1.41
CA ILE A 58 12.20 -33.74 0.65
C ILE A 58 11.69 -32.49 1.36
N MET A 59 11.47 -32.58 2.67
CA MET A 59 11.00 -31.44 3.47
C MET A 59 12.05 -30.31 3.48
N GLY A 60 13.32 -30.63 3.62
CA GLY A 60 14.42 -29.66 3.53
C GLY A 60 14.51 -28.98 2.16
N ALA A 61 14.40 -29.76 1.09
CA ALA A 61 14.37 -29.21 -0.28
C ALA A 61 13.16 -28.29 -0.49
N PHE A 62 11.99 -28.65 0.06
CA PHE A 62 10.81 -27.83 0.02
C PHE A 62 10.99 -26.48 0.72
N ILE A 63 11.55 -26.49 1.93
CA ILE A 63 11.84 -25.29 2.72
C ILE A 63 12.83 -24.39 1.96
N LEU A 64 13.86 -24.97 1.34
CA LEU A 64 14.83 -24.20 0.54
C LEU A 64 14.19 -23.54 -0.67
N VAL A 65 13.36 -24.25 -1.43
CA VAL A 65 12.66 -23.70 -2.61
C VAL A 65 11.69 -22.59 -2.18
N TYR A 66 10.96 -22.80 -1.08
CA TYR A 66 10.06 -21.80 -0.53
C TYR A 66 10.83 -20.51 -0.11
N SER A 67 11.93 -20.68 0.64
CA SER A 67 12.78 -19.58 1.08
C SER A 67 13.37 -18.81 -0.10
N PHE A 68 13.85 -19.52 -1.14
CA PHE A 68 14.41 -18.90 -2.32
C PHE A 68 13.37 -18.12 -3.14
N ASN A 69 12.15 -18.65 -3.29
CA ASN A 69 11.07 -17.95 -3.97
C ASN A 69 10.61 -16.72 -3.19
N HIS A 70 10.59 -16.81 -1.86
CA HIS A 70 10.26 -15.68 -0.99
C HIS A 70 11.31 -14.58 -1.09
N GLN A 71 12.60 -14.94 -1.06
CA GLN A 71 13.71 -14.00 -1.25
C GLN A 71 13.68 -13.32 -2.64
N ARG A 72 13.38 -14.07 -3.70
CA ARG A 72 13.22 -13.48 -5.05
C ARG A 72 12.09 -12.46 -5.10
N LYS A 73 10.96 -12.76 -4.46
CA LYS A 73 9.82 -11.83 -4.41
C LYS A 73 10.19 -10.54 -3.66
N ILE A 74 10.87 -10.66 -2.51
CA ILE A 74 11.38 -9.49 -1.76
C ILE A 74 12.35 -8.66 -2.60
N ASN A 75 13.28 -9.31 -3.29
CA ASN A 75 14.25 -8.61 -4.13
C ASN A 75 13.58 -7.89 -5.32
N GLN A 76 12.53 -8.47 -5.93
CA GLN A 76 11.76 -7.81 -6.97
C GLN A 76 11.05 -6.57 -6.45
N ILE A 77 10.36 -6.66 -5.30
CA ILE A 77 9.71 -5.51 -4.65
C ILE A 77 10.72 -4.40 -4.37
N LYS A 78 11.90 -4.73 -3.81
CA LYS A 78 12.96 -3.75 -3.56
C LYS A 78 13.47 -3.09 -4.84
N MET A 79 13.66 -3.85 -5.92
CA MET A 79 14.09 -3.29 -7.20
C MET A 79 13.05 -2.36 -7.81
N ASP A 80 11.76 -2.75 -7.75
CA ASP A 80 10.66 -1.91 -8.21
C ASP A 80 10.59 -0.61 -7.40
N PHE A 81 10.74 -0.71 -6.07
CA PHE A 81 10.81 0.45 -5.18
C PHE A 81 11.99 1.38 -5.54
N TYR A 82 13.22 0.85 -5.66
CA TYR A 82 14.37 1.67 -6.05
C TYR A 82 14.19 2.33 -7.40
N THR A 83 13.59 1.64 -8.36
CA THR A 83 13.31 2.19 -9.68
C THR A 83 12.31 3.35 -9.61
N LYS A 84 11.25 3.19 -8.83
CA LYS A 84 10.24 4.25 -8.60
C LYS A 84 10.84 5.45 -7.88
N VAL A 85 11.59 5.24 -6.79
CA VAL A 85 12.26 6.35 -6.07
C VAL A 85 13.25 7.08 -6.98
N SER A 86 14.04 6.35 -7.76
CA SER A 86 15.00 6.95 -8.69
C SER A 86 14.31 7.77 -9.78
N SER A 87 13.20 7.27 -10.35
CA SER A 87 12.42 8.00 -11.35
C SER A 87 11.78 9.26 -10.74
N THR A 88 11.25 9.17 -9.52
CA THR A 88 10.68 10.32 -8.79
C THR A 88 11.74 11.39 -8.53
N LEU A 89 12.92 11.00 -8.04
CA LEU A 89 14.04 11.92 -7.83
C LEU A 89 14.49 12.59 -9.12
N HIS A 90 14.53 11.85 -10.22
CA HIS A 90 14.87 12.41 -11.53
C HIS A 90 13.83 13.44 -11.99
N THR A 91 12.54 13.14 -11.84
CA THR A 91 11.44 14.06 -12.17
C THR A 91 11.51 15.32 -11.34
N ILE A 92 11.71 15.20 -10.01
CA ILE A 92 11.85 16.35 -9.10
C ILE A 92 13.05 17.23 -9.51
N SER A 93 14.19 16.59 -9.78
CA SER A 93 15.40 17.30 -10.19
C SER A 93 15.18 18.09 -11.50
N GLN A 94 14.46 17.49 -12.45
CA GLN A 94 14.14 18.12 -13.73
C GLN A 94 13.11 19.26 -13.55
N SER A 95 12.06 19.07 -12.75
CA SER A 95 11.07 20.10 -12.44
C SER A 95 11.69 21.27 -11.68
N ALA A 96 12.55 20.97 -10.69
CA ALA A 96 13.28 22.00 -9.94
C ALA A 96 14.25 22.80 -10.82
N ALA A 97 14.92 22.13 -11.78
CA ALA A 97 15.82 22.81 -12.73
C ALA A 97 15.05 23.72 -13.70
N ASN A 98 13.81 23.39 -14.03
CA ASN A 98 12.95 24.17 -14.92
C ASN A 98 12.12 25.25 -14.20
N ALA A 99 12.15 25.27 -12.85
CA ALA A 99 11.36 26.20 -12.06
C ALA A 99 11.89 27.64 -12.19
N ASN A 100 10.98 28.57 -12.46
CA ASN A 100 11.30 29.99 -12.73
C ASN A 100 11.41 30.82 -11.44
N ASN A 101 11.00 30.29 -10.28
CA ASN A 101 11.05 31.01 -9.01
C ASN A 101 11.29 30.06 -7.83
N PRO A 102 11.83 30.56 -6.70
CA PRO A 102 12.11 29.73 -5.52
C PRO A 102 10.88 29.02 -4.94
N LYS A 103 9.71 29.64 -4.96
CA LYS A 103 8.47 29.03 -4.44
C LYS A 103 8.08 27.79 -5.23
N GLN A 104 8.23 27.84 -6.54
CA GLN A 104 7.97 26.67 -7.40
C GLN A 104 8.96 25.55 -7.12
N VAL A 105 10.25 25.86 -6.91
CA VAL A 105 11.27 24.86 -6.51
C VAL A 105 10.86 24.17 -5.21
N PHE A 106 10.48 24.94 -4.18
CA PHE A 106 10.08 24.38 -2.88
C PHE A 106 8.81 23.52 -2.99
N SER A 107 7.83 23.95 -3.77
CA SER A 107 6.61 23.19 -4.02
C SER A 107 6.93 21.83 -4.67
N GLU A 108 7.76 21.80 -5.72
CA GLU A 108 8.14 20.56 -6.41
C GLU A 108 8.98 19.63 -5.52
N LEU A 109 9.90 20.18 -4.73
CA LEU A 109 10.68 19.38 -3.76
C LEU A 109 9.76 18.73 -2.71
N ARG A 110 8.77 19.46 -2.19
CA ARG A 110 7.83 18.94 -1.21
C ARG A 110 6.90 17.88 -1.80
N LYS A 111 6.40 18.07 -3.01
CA LYS A 111 5.63 17.03 -3.72
C LYS A 111 6.44 15.76 -3.86
N GLY A 112 7.70 15.89 -4.25
CA GLY A 112 8.59 14.75 -4.35
C GLY A 112 8.87 14.05 -3.02
N GLU A 113 9.09 14.82 -1.95
CA GLU A 113 9.21 14.27 -0.59
C GLU A 113 7.96 13.50 -0.19
N ASN A 114 6.78 14.07 -0.41
CA ASN A 114 5.52 13.41 -0.09
C ASN A 114 5.33 12.10 -0.86
N ARG A 115 5.68 12.06 -2.16
CA ARG A 115 5.63 10.84 -2.97
C ARG A 115 6.56 9.76 -2.43
N ILE A 116 7.82 10.10 -2.12
CA ILE A 116 8.78 9.15 -1.56
C ILE A 116 8.29 8.60 -0.22
N GLN A 117 7.76 9.45 0.64
CA GLN A 117 7.21 9.03 1.94
C GLN A 117 5.95 8.19 1.79
N ALA A 118 5.11 8.48 0.81
CA ALA A 118 3.95 7.66 0.47
C ALA A 118 4.38 6.26 0.02
N MET A 119 5.34 6.15 -0.87
CA MET A 119 5.90 4.87 -1.32
C MET A 119 6.50 4.06 -0.17
N LEU A 120 7.28 4.70 0.71
CA LEU A 120 7.87 4.06 1.90
C LEU A 120 6.81 3.55 2.87
N PHE A 121 5.72 4.31 3.05
CA PHE A 121 4.61 3.91 3.90
C PHE A 121 3.88 2.70 3.31
N ILE A 122 3.54 2.75 2.02
CA ILE A 122 2.84 1.68 1.31
C ILE A 122 3.66 0.38 1.40
N GLU A 123 4.97 0.45 1.19
CA GLU A 123 5.86 -0.71 1.28
C GLU A 123 5.88 -1.29 2.71
N LYS A 124 6.04 -0.44 3.73
CA LYS A 124 6.03 -0.87 5.13
C LYS A 124 4.70 -1.51 5.54
N GLU A 125 3.58 -0.96 5.07
CA GLU A 125 2.25 -1.50 5.35
C GLU A 125 2.05 -2.87 4.67
N GLN A 126 2.48 -3.03 3.41
CA GLN A 126 2.41 -4.29 2.68
C GLN A 126 3.29 -5.40 3.29
N GLU A 127 4.41 -5.03 3.88
CA GLU A 127 5.30 -5.95 4.61
C GLU A 127 4.83 -6.22 6.06
N GLY A 128 3.80 -5.53 6.54
CA GLY A 128 3.34 -5.62 7.93
C GLY A 128 4.34 -5.02 8.93
N LEU A 129 5.24 -4.16 8.46
CA LEU A 129 6.28 -3.49 9.27
C LEU A 129 5.85 -2.11 9.77
N TYR A 130 4.71 -1.61 9.33
CA TYR A 130 4.23 -0.33 9.79
C TYR A 130 3.73 -0.41 11.24
N VAL A 131 4.33 0.42 12.08
CA VAL A 131 3.92 0.60 13.48
C VAL A 131 3.32 1.98 13.62
N ARG A 132 2.03 2.04 13.98
CA ARG A 132 1.32 3.31 14.20
C ARG A 132 1.93 4.08 15.37
N ASN A 133 2.25 5.33 15.16
CA ASN A 133 2.69 6.26 16.20
C ASN A 133 1.51 7.13 16.66
N VAL A 134 0.57 6.50 17.39
CA VAL A 134 -0.64 7.18 17.85
C VAL A 134 -0.29 8.11 19.01
N SER A 135 -0.60 9.39 18.87
CA SER A 135 -0.47 10.42 19.92
C SER A 135 -1.74 11.25 20.03
N GLU A 136 -1.95 11.85 21.18
CA GLU A 136 -3.02 12.84 21.38
C GLU A 136 -2.47 14.22 21.03
N PHE A 137 -3.17 14.96 20.17
CA PHE A 137 -2.75 16.29 19.74
C PHE A 137 -3.96 17.17 19.38
N ASN A 138 -3.72 18.49 19.33
CA ASN A 138 -4.69 19.46 18.91
C ASN A 138 -4.75 19.50 17.37
N ILE A 139 -5.85 19.02 16.79
CA ILE A 139 -6.02 18.98 15.33
C ILE A 139 -6.14 20.37 14.72
N ILE A 140 -6.75 21.33 15.44
CA ILE A 140 -6.93 22.68 14.92
C ILE A 140 -5.58 23.40 14.77
N GLU A 141 -4.67 23.25 15.74
CA GLU A 141 -3.31 23.79 15.61
C GLU A 141 -2.58 23.15 14.42
N ALA A 142 -2.66 21.82 14.27
CA ALA A 142 -2.05 21.11 13.16
C ALA A 142 -2.61 21.54 11.79
N LEU A 143 -3.93 21.77 11.70
CA LEU A 143 -4.57 22.31 10.48
C LEU A 143 -4.20 23.76 10.20
N GLN A 144 -3.96 24.59 11.22
CA GLN A 144 -3.45 25.96 11.03
C GLN A 144 -2.01 25.95 10.49
N GLU A 145 -1.15 25.08 10.99
CA GLU A 145 0.21 24.89 10.47
C GLU A 145 0.17 24.44 9.00
N LEU A 146 -0.65 23.43 8.69
CA LEU A 146 -0.86 22.94 7.32
C LEU A 146 -1.38 24.05 6.40
N LYS A 147 -2.39 24.82 6.80
CA LYS A 147 -2.91 25.94 6.05
C LYS A 147 -1.82 26.96 5.70
N ASN A 148 -1.00 27.35 6.70
CA ASN A 148 0.09 28.28 6.47
C ASN A 148 1.11 27.74 5.46
N THR A 149 1.41 26.45 5.55
CA THR A 149 2.28 25.76 4.61
C THR A 149 1.71 25.80 3.19
N CYS A 150 0.47 25.36 3.00
CA CYS A 150 -0.18 25.34 1.69
C CYS A 150 -0.27 26.73 1.04
N ILE A 151 -0.61 27.77 1.83
CA ILE A 151 -0.69 29.15 1.30
C ILE A 151 0.70 29.66 0.91
N ASN A 152 1.74 29.38 1.68
CA ASN A 152 3.10 29.84 1.40
C ASN A 152 3.70 29.17 0.16
N GLU A 153 3.35 27.91 -0.08
CA GLU A 153 3.87 27.11 -1.20
C GLU A 153 3.03 27.24 -2.46
N SER A 154 1.77 27.64 -2.34
CA SER A 154 0.90 27.82 -3.50
C SER A 154 1.43 28.89 -4.46
N THR A 155 1.46 28.52 -5.74
CA THR A 155 1.76 29.46 -6.86
C THR A 155 0.52 30.19 -7.33
N MET A 156 -0.68 29.74 -6.93
CA MET A 156 -1.97 30.37 -7.27
C MET A 156 -2.60 30.98 -6.02
N PRO A 157 -3.54 31.92 -6.18
CA PRO A 157 -4.30 32.46 -5.06
C PRO A 157 -5.10 31.32 -4.39
N LEU A 158 -4.77 31.05 -3.13
CA LEU A 158 -5.37 29.98 -2.33
C LEU A 158 -5.94 30.54 -1.03
N THR A 159 -7.22 30.26 -0.79
CA THR A 159 -7.89 30.60 0.46
C THR A 159 -8.31 29.31 1.18
N ILE A 160 -7.79 29.07 2.38
CA ILE A 160 -8.18 27.93 3.21
C ILE A 160 -8.90 28.44 4.45
N ARG A 161 -10.14 27.98 4.67
CA ARG A 161 -10.94 28.25 5.85
C ARG A 161 -11.01 27.00 6.72
N ILE A 162 -10.78 27.16 8.02
CA ILE A 162 -10.96 26.09 9.00
C ILE A 162 -12.22 26.40 9.80
N THR A 163 -13.14 25.45 9.87
CA THR A 163 -14.38 25.53 10.64
C THR A 163 -14.39 24.41 11.66
N ASP A 164 -14.29 24.77 12.93
CA ASP A 164 -14.33 23.81 14.03
C ASP A 164 -15.76 23.68 14.57
N ARG A 165 -16.24 22.44 14.66
CA ARG A 165 -17.56 22.06 15.23
C ARG A 165 -17.40 21.08 16.39
N MET A 166 -16.22 21.03 17.00
CA MET A 166 -15.92 20.11 18.11
C MET A 166 -15.96 20.83 19.46
N ASP A 167 -16.41 20.13 20.50
CA ASP A 167 -16.32 20.62 21.88
C ASP A 167 -14.87 20.61 22.41
N SER A 168 -14.03 19.70 21.89
CA SER A 168 -12.62 19.59 22.24
C SER A 168 -11.80 19.29 20.98
N PRO A 169 -10.75 20.07 20.68
CA PRO A 169 -9.93 19.90 19.49
C PRO A 169 -8.93 18.73 19.61
N LEU A 170 -8.91 18.01 20.72
CA LEU A 170 -7.99 16.90 20.95
C LEU A 170 -8.48 15.61 20.27
N ILE A 171 -7.60 15.02 19.47
CA ILE A 171 -7.82 13.72 18.83
C ILE A 171 -6.62 12.79 19.05
N LYS A 172 -6.88 11.47 19.01
CA LYS A 172 -5.84 10.43 19.03
C LYS A 172 -5.68 9.87 17.64
N ALA A 173 -4.50 10.10 17.04
CA ALA A 173 -4.17 9.62 15.70
C ALA A 173 -2.65 9.55 15.50
N ASP A 174 -2.21 8.95 14.41
CA ASP A 174 -0.85 9.13 13.90
C ASP A 174 -0.77 10.51 13.22
N LYS A 175 -0.30 11.51 13.99
CA LYS A 175 -0.30 12.93 13.59
C LYS A 175 0.41 13.13 12.25
N GLU A 176 1.62 12.56 12.12
CA GLU A 176 2.45 12.81 10.94
C GLU A 176 1.77 12.32 9.65
N HIS A 177 1.32 11.07 9.66
CA HIS A 177 0.68 10.47 8.50
C HIS A 177 -0.70 11.07 8.21
N LEU A 178 -1.47 11.41 9.25
CA LEU A 178 -2.78 12.05 9.07
C LEU A 178 -2.64 13.44 8.42
N ILE A 179 -1.76 14.29 8.94
CA ILE A 179 -1.57 15.64 8.40
C ILE A 179 -1.01 15.59 6.98
N ARG A 180 -0.12 14.64 6.68
CA ARG A 180 0.36 14.41 5.31
C ARG A 180 -0.75 13.96 4.37
N ALA A 181 -1.63 13.06 4.80
CA ALA A 181 -2.78 12.64 4.01
C ALA A 181 -3.72 13.82 3.70
N ILE A 182 -3.98 14.68 4.69
CA ILE A 182 -4.78 15.90 4.48
C ILE A 182 -4.08 16.88 3.52
N TYR A 183 -2.75 17.05 3.64
CA TYR A 183 -1.96 17.88 2.72
C TYR A 183 -2.11 17.37 1.27
N ILE A 184 -1.99 16.07 1.04
CA ILE A 184 -2.14 15.48 -0.29
C ILE A 184 -3.54 15.77 -0.87
N ILE A 185 -4.60 15.62 -0.08
CA ILE A 185 -5.97 15.94 -0.53
C ILE A 185 -6.07 17.42 -0.91
N VAL A 186 -5.55 18.31 -0.09
CA VAL A 186 -5.57 19.76 -0.35
C VAL A 186 -4.76 20.09 -1.62
N ASP A 187 -3.55 19.53 -1.78
CA ASP A 187 -2.70 19.77 -2.95
C ASP A 187 -3.36 19.28 -4.24
N GLN A 188 -3.99 18.12 -4.21
CA GLN A 188 -4.75 17.58 -5.34
C GLN A 188 -5.95 18.46 -5.71
N LEU A 189 -6.70 18.97 -4.72
CA LEU A 189 -7.81 19.88 -4.98
C LEU A 189 -7.32 21.21 -5.58
N VAL A 190 -6.19 21.74 -5.12
CA VAL A 190 -5.54 22.93 -5.69
C VAL A 190 -5.09 22.68 -7.13
N ALA A 191 -4.47 21.53 -7.41
CA ALA A 191 -3.99 21.18 -8.74
C ALA A 191 -5.12 21.03 -9.77
N LEU A 192 -6.31 20.61 -9.32
CA LEU A 192 -7.48 20.40 -10.17
C LEU A 192 -8.39 21.63 -10.30
N SER A 193 -8.08 22.73 -9.60
CA SER A 193 -8.88 23.95 -9.66
C SER A 193 -8.44 24.85 -10.81
N LEU A 194 -9.40 25.55 -11.41
CA LEU A 194 -9.21 26.39 -12.62
C LEU A 194 -8.99 27.86 -12.29
N GLY A 195 -8.36 28.21 -11.17
CA GLY A 195 -8.15 29.65 -10.84
C GLY A 195 -7.99 29.91 -9.35
N ASN A 196 -8.70 30.93 -8.82
CA ASN A 196 -8.72 31.18 -7.39
C ASN A 196 -9.36 30.02 -6.66
N THR A 197 -8.56 29.31 -5.85
CA THR A 197 -9.03 28.11 -5.14
C THR A 197 -9.51 28.48 -3.74
N TYR A 198 -10.71 28.02 -3.41
CA TYR A 198 -11.25 28.07 -2.06
C TYR A 198 -11.37 26.66 -1.51
N ILE A 199 -10.78 26.41 -0.33
CA ILE A 199 -10.86 25.14 0.37
C ILE A 199 -11.39 25.38 1.77
N GLN A 200 -12.36 24.57 2.17
CA GLN A 200 -12.90 24.57 3.53
C GLN A 200 -12.54 23.25 4.23
N LEU A 201 -11.95 23.34 5.41
CA LEU A 201 -11.66 22.22 6.29
C LEU A 201 -12.65 22.27 7.46
N ILE A 202 -13.52 21.28 7.58
CA ILE A 202 -14.55 21.22 8.61
C ILE A 202 -14.23 20.05 9.54
N THR A 203 -14.03 20.33 10.84
CA THR A 203 -13.82 19.31 11.85
C THR A 203 -15.08 19.11 12.67
N GLU A 204 -15.44 17.87 12.90
CA GLU A 204 -16.58 17.48 13.73
C GLU A 204 -16.25 16.22 14.54
N LYS A 205 -16.84 16.08 15.71
CA LYS A 205 -16.75 14.86 16.54
C LYS A 205 -18.12 14.46 17.01
N LYS A 206 -18.60 13.30 16.55
CA LYS A 206 -19.89 12.72 16.95
C LYS A 206 -19.70 11.25 17.34
N ASN A 207 -20.32 10.84 18.43
CA ASN A 207 -20.35 9.43 18.88
C ASN A 207 -18.97 8.74 18.88
N GLN A 208 -17.94 9.43 19.38
CA GLN A 208 -16.55 8.97 19.42
C GLN A 208 -15.92 8.75 18.03
N VAL A 209 -16.48 9.35 17.00
CA VAL A 209 -15.86 9.40 15.68
C VAL A 209 -15.48 10.85 15.38
N PHE A 210 -14.21 11.07 15.14
CA PHE A 210 -13.71 12.32 14.56
C PHE A 210 -13.93 12.28 13.05
N SER A 211 -14.45 13.36 12.49
CA SER A 211 -14.53 13.56 11.05
C SER A 211 -13.86 14.85 10.63
N LEU A 212 -13.13 14.79 9.53
CA LEU A 212 -12.59 15.93 8.83
C LEU A 212 -13.14 15.92 7.41
N THR A 213 -13.90 16.93 7.07
CA THR A 213 -14.41 17.15 5.72
C THR A 213 -13.57 18.23 5.03
N VAL A 214 -13.07 17.92 3.84
CA VAL A 214 -12.36 18.82 2.95
C VAL A 214 -13.26 19.13 1.77
N GLU A 215 -13.70 20.36 1.66
CA GLU A 215 -14.51 20.88 0.54
C GLU A 215 -13.66 21.78 -0.34
N GLY A 216 -13.78 21.64 -1.65
CA GLY A 216 -13.03 22.48 -2.60
C GLY A 216 -13.62 22.50 -4.01
N ASP A 217 -13.24 23.49 -4.79
CA ASP A 217 -13.76 23.71 -6.16
C ASP A 217 -13.18 22.70 -7.19
N GLY A 218 -12.10 21.98 -6.86
CA GLY A 218 -11.49 20.96 -7.73
C GLY A 218 -12.32 19.67 -7.79
N VAL A 219 -12.25 18.93 -8.90
CA VAL A 219 -12.95 17.65 -9.07
C VAL A 219 -11.97 16.49 -8.82
N LEU A 220 -12.00 15.91 -7.63
CA LEU A 220 -11.19 14.75 -7.26
C LEU A 220 -12.05 13.48 -7.17
N ASN A 221 -11.73 12.44 -7.94
CA ASN A 221 -12.37 11.13 -7.84
C ASN A 221 -11.52 10.19 -6.97
N ILE A 222 -11.83 10.12 -5.68
CA ILE A 222 -11.31 9.04 -4.85
C ILE A 222 -12.16 7.80 -5.14
N LYS A 223 -11.58 6.83 -5.85
CA LYS A 223 -12.25 5.54 -6.06
C LYS A 223 -12.41 4.87 -4.71
N GLN A 224 -13.62 4.82 -4.18
CA GLN A 224 -13.96 3.90 -3.11
C GLN A 224 -13.67 2.48 -3.62
N ASP A 225 -13.05 1.67 -2.77
CA ASP A 225 -12.64 0.28 -2.99
C ASP A 225 -13.80 -0.60 -3.49
N SER A 226 -14.25 -0.38 -4.70
CA SER A 226 -15.13 -1.31 -5.41
C SER A 226 -14.25 -2.16 -6.33
N ARG A 227 -14.01 -3.40 -5.91
CA ARG A 227 -13.37 -4.47 -6.69
C ARG A 227 -14.19 -4.81 -7.96
N ALA A 228 -14.49 -3.83 -8.77
CA ALA A 228 -15.10 -4.04 -10.08
C ALA A 228 -14.89 -2.81 -10.97
N ASN A 229 -13.98 -2.95 -11.88
CA ASN A 229 -13.96 -2.50 -13.26
C ASN A 229 -12.60 -1.93 -13.68
N HIS A 230 -11.70 -2.86 -14.02
CA HIS A 230 -10.69 -2.61 -15.05
C HIS A 230 -11.41 -2.41 -16.40
N ARG A 231 -11.13 -1.32 -17.03
CA ARG A 231 -11.07 -1.01 -18.46
C ARG A 231 -11.76 0.29 -18.83
N VAL A 232 -10.98 1.35 -18.87
CA VAL A 232 -11.04 2.28 -20.01
C VAL A 232 -9.57 2.59 -20.37
N LYS A 233 -9.12 2.09 -21.52
CA LYS A 233 -7.87 2.50 -22.14
C LYS A 233 -8.10 3.86 -22.77
N ALA A 234 -7.29 4.84 -22.39
CA ALA A 234 -7.11 6.08 -23.16
C ALA A 234 -5.66 6.13 -23.65
N ASP A 235 -5.51 6.24 -24.96
CA ASP A 235 -4.24 6.38 -25.65
C ASP A 235 -3.61 7.75 -25.39
N SER A 236 -2.53 7.77 -24.59
CA SER A 236 -1.46 8.77 -24.68
C SER A 236 -0.40 8.52 -23.60
N GLN A 237 0.81 8.20 -24.01
CA GLN A 237 1.93 7.79 -23.13
C GLN A 237 2.44 8.87 -22.15
N GLU A 238 2.15 10.16 -22.37
CA GLU A 238 2.54 11.23 -21.45
C GLU A 238 1.54 11.42 -20.30
N SER A 239 0.26 11.17 -20.52
CA SER A 239 -0.77 11.25 -19.47
C SER A 239 -0.74 10.03 -18.53
N GLU A 240 -0.13 8.90 -18.90
CA GLU A 240 -0.01 7.72 -18.06
C GLU A 240 0.91 7.94 -16.84
N LYS A 241 2.04 8.65 -17.01
CA LYS A 241 3.00 8.90 -15.91
C LYS A 241 2.50 9.90 -14.86
N GLU A 242 1.76 10.93 -15.28
CA GLU A 242 1.13 11.85 -14.32
C GLU A 242 -0.01 11.18 -13.55
N ASN A 243 -0.78 10.33 -14.21
CA ASN A 243 -1.87 9.57 -13.58
C ASN A 243 -1.36 8.51 -12.59
N GLU A 244 -0.23 7.84 -12.86
CA GLU A 244 0.37 6.86 -11.92
C GLU A 244 0.80 7.53 -10.60
N GLY A 245 1.38 8.72 -10.65
CA GLY A 245 1.80 9.43 -9.43
C GLY A 245 0.62 9.90 -8.56
N GLN A 246 -0.49 10.30 -9.18
CA GLN A 246 -1.71 10.69 -8.45
C GLN A 246 -2.42 9.48 -7.84
N GLU A 247 -2.41 8.33 -8.51
CA GLU A 247 -2.99 7.09 -8.00
C GLU A 247 -2.26 6.59 -6.74
N GLU A 248 -0.92 6.67 -6.71
CA GLU A 248 -0.11 6.33 -5.52
C GLU A 248 -0.37 7.26 -4.32
N GLU A 249 -0.55 8.56 -4.54
CA GLU A 249 -0.87 9.52 -3.48
C GLU A 249 -2.26 9.27 -2.88
N ILE A 250 -3.25 8.93 -3.69
CA ILE A 250 -4.59 8.56 -3.23
C ILE A 250 -4.59 7.22 -2.48
N ASP A 251 -3.83 6.25 -2.96
CA ASP A 251 -3.65 4.96 -2.28
C ASP A 251 -3.01 5.15 -0.90
N TYR A 252 -2.02 6.04 -0.78
CA TYR A 252 -1.45 6.41 0.51
C TYR A 252 -2.49 6.97 1.47
N VAL A 253 -3.32 7.91 1.03
CA VAL A 253 -4.39 8.51 1.85
C VAL A 253 -5.34 7.42 2.37
N ASN A 254 -5.79 6.52 1.48
CA ASN A 254 -6.66 5.41 1.84
C ASN A 254 -6.01 4.47 2.87
N LEU A 255 -4.74 4.11 2.66
CA LEU A 255 -4.01 3.22 3.57
C LEU A 255 -3.77 3.85 4.94
N VAL A 256 -3.39 5.14 5.00
CA VAL A 256 -3.20 5.87 6.26
C VAL A 256 -4.48 5.88 7.09
N VAL A 257 -5.62 6.14 6.46
CA VAL A 257 -6.92 6.19 7.15
C VAL A 257 -7.34 4.77 7.59
N LYS A 258 -7.19 3.76 6.74
CA LYS A 258 -7.45 2.35 7.08
C LYS A 258 -6.54 1.85 8.22
N ALA A 259 -5.25 2.21 8.19
CA ALA A 259 -4.30 1.85 9.24
C ALA A 259 -4.70 2.44 10.60
N GLN A 260 -5.50 3.50 10.63
CA GLN A 260 -6.05 4.10 11.84
C GLN A 260 -7.48 3.64 12.15
N ASN A 261 -7.93 2.54 11.54
CA ASN A 261 -9.28 1.98 11.65
C ASN A 261 -10.37 2.94 11.18
N GLY A 262 -10.02 3.89 10.31
CA GLY A 262 -10.93 4.87 9.73
C GLY A 262 -11.44 4.47 8.36
N TRP A 263 -12.25 5.35 7.78
CA TRP A 263 -12.71 5.24 6.39
C TRP A 263 -12.83 6.62 5.75
N ILE A 264 -12.92 6.63 4.42
CA ILE A 264 -13.05 7.84 3.61
C ILE A 264 -14.36 7.77 2.84
N GLU A 265 -15.06 8.88 2.78
CA GLU A 265 -16.21 9.08 1.92
C GLU A 265 -15.93 10.25 0.97
N SER A 266 -16.31 10.11 -0.28
CA SER A 266 -16.22 11.19 -1.27
C SER A 266 -17.58 11.47 -1.86
N GLY A 267 -17.96 12.74 -1.88
CA GLY A 267 -19.20 13.24 -2.48
C GLY A 267 -18.89 14.24 -3.60
N ASN A 268 -19.59 14.09 -4.74
CA ASN A 268 -19.60 15.10 -5.79
C ASN A 268 -20.92 15.85 -5.72
N HIS A 269 -20.92 17.10 -5.32
CA HIS A 269 -22.07 17.96 -5.44
C HIS A 269 -22.03 18.68 -6.80
N PHE A 270 -22.96 18.31 -7.68
CA PHE A 270 -23.09 18.94 -9.00
C PHE A 270 -23.08 20.47 -8.86
N GLY A 271 -22.02 21.12 -9.36
CA GLY A 271 -21.89 22.58 -9.37
C GLY A 271 -21.36 23.24 -8.10
N GLN A 272 -20.98 22.45 -7.05
CA GLN A 272 -20.43 22.99 -5.79
C GLN A 272 -19.05 22.46 -5.42
N GLY A 273 -18.39 21.67 -6.29
CA GLY A 273 -17.06 21.09 -6.03
C GLY A 273 -17.11 19.68 -5.38
N ASN A 274 -15.95 19.23 -4.91
CA ASN A 274 -15.78 17.95 -4.25
C ASN A 274 -15.77 18.09 -2.74
N GLU A 275 -16.41 17.10 -2.10
CA GLU A 275 -16.35 16.87 -0.67
C GLU A 275 -15.63 15.55 -0.40
N ILE A 276 -14.61 15.58 0.45
CA ILE A 276 -13.88 14.39 0.90
C ILE A 276 -13.91 14.40 2.42
N SER A 277 -14.50 13.35 3.00
CA SER A 277 -14.62 13.20 4.44
C SER A 277 -13.79 12.04 4.94
N ILE A 278 -12.89 12.30 5.88
CA ILE A 278 -12.08 11.31 6.60
C ILE A 278 -12.74 11.08 7.96
N TYR A 279 -12.95 9.82 8.31
CA TYR A 279 -13.54 9.42 9.59
C TYR A 279 -12.54 8.57 10.38
N LEU A 280 -12.28 8.95 11.63
CA LEU A 280 -11.37 8.26 12.54
C LEU A 280 -12.08 7.94 13.86
N PRO A 281 -12.26 6.64 14.20
CA PRO A 281 -12.76 6.25 15.52
C PRO A 281 -11.82 6.72 16.63
N GLN A 282 -12.38 7.39 17.63
CA GLN A 282 -11.66 7.86 18.83
C GLN A 282 -11.95 6.89 19.95
N THR A 283 -11.21 5.77 20.00
CA THR A 283 -11.29 4.85 21.14
C THR A 283 -10.67 5.51 22.36
N SER A 284 -11.44 5.52 23.46
CA SER A 284 -11.01 5.99 24.78
C SER A 284 -9.85 5.17 25.33
#